data_6f5cea1fb4fdc9dd4d0538166d53afd7
#
_entry.id   6f5cea1fb4fdc9dd4d0538166d53afd7
#
_cell.length_a   1.000
_cell.length_b   1.000
_cell.length_c   1.000
_cell.angle_alpha   90.00
_cell.angle_beta   90.00
_cell.angle_gamma   90.00
#
_symmetry.space_group_name_H-M   'P 1'
#
loop_
_entity.id
_entity.type
_entity.pdbx_description
1 polymer ?
#
loop_
_entity_poly.entity_id
_entity_poly.type
_entity_poly.pdbx_seq_one_letter_code
_entity_poly.pdbx_strand_id
1 'polypeptide(L)'
;MFSMMRQIKLLLIIQLFLSCSETTTLESTKPQTPEDLIAHSDEFKRELITVTDGVHVAVGYALANSILIEGEKTNIIIDTTGSEETAKEVKDMFDAINSNPVETIIYTHNHADHTYGATVFAEGSNPDIYAHSTTEIYLSRVIGILRPIISSRSNRMFGNALPKEQVENNGIGPFLEIG
;
A
#
# COMPACT_ATOMS: atom_id res chain seq x y z
N MET A 1 18.70 -26.84 -59.91
CA MET A 1 18.19 -25.53 -59.32
C MET A 1 17.16 -25.75 -58.22
N PHE A 2 16.25 -26.69 -58.30
CA PHE A 2 15.24 -26.97 -57.29
C PHE A 2 15.79 -27.56 -55.97
N SER A 3 16.87 -28.32 -55.98
CA SER A 3 17.47 -28.95 -54.81
C SER A 3 18.15 -27.95 -53.86
N MET A 4 18.80 -26.94 -54.42
CA MET A 4 19.53 -25.91 -53.64
C MET A 4 18.61 -24.95 -52.92
N MET A 5 17.46 -24.61 -53.50
CA MET A 5 16.45 -23.75 -52.83
C MET A 5 15.76 -24.46 -51.64
N ARG A 6 15.66 -25.80 -51.69
CA ARG A 6 15.07 -26.58 -50.57
C ARG A 6 16.01 -26.69 -49.39
N GLN A 7 17.32 -26.74 -49.63
CA GLN A 7 18.37 -26.72 -48.59
C GLN A 7 18.45 -25.37 -47.90
N ILE A 8 18.34 -24.27 -48.65
CA ILE A 8 18.38 -22.91 -48.09
C ILE A 8 17.15 -22.62 -47.21
N LYS A 9 15.96 -23.09 -47.59
CA LYS A 9 14.75 -22.96 -46.75
C LYS A 9 14.85 -23.75 -45.45
N LEU A 10 15.45 -24.96 -45.50
CA LEU A 10 15.64 -25.77 -44.30
C LEU A 10 16.65 -25.15 -43.33
N LEU A 11 17.73 -24.54 -43.81
CA LEU A 11 18.73 -23.84 -43.03
C LEU A 11 18.14 -22.57 -42.37
N LEU A 12 17.30 -21.82 -43.09
CA LEU A 12 16.62 -20.63 -42.53
C LEU A 12 15.60 -21.01 -41.44
N ILE A 13 14.92 -22.11 -41.54
CA ILE A 13 13.99 -22.61 -40.52
C ILE A 13 14.77 -23.05 -39.26
N ILE A 14 15.91 -23.70 -39.42
CA ILE A 14 16.76 -24.13 -38.29
C ILE A 14 17.37 -22.91 -37.57
N GLN A 15 17.75 -21.85 -38.28
CA GLN A 15 18.23 -20.62 -37.65
C GLN A 15 17.12 -19.87 -36.87
N LEU A 16 15.87 -19.92 -37.32
CA LEU A 16 14.73 -19.36 -36.61
C LEU A 16 14.44 -20.07 -35.26
N PHE A 17 14.71 -21.36 -35.17
CA PHE A 17 14.56 -22.12 -33.93
C PHE A 17 15.76 -22.02 -32.98
N LEU A 18 16.95 -21.67 -33.48
CA LEU A 18 18.14 -21.44 -32.65
C LEU A 18 18.19 -20.03 -32.05
N SER A 19 17.40 -19.07 -32.56
CA SER A 19 17.34 -17.70 -32.04
C SER A 19 16.40 -17.54 -30.84
N CYS A 20 15.75 -18.59 -30.37
CA CYS A 20 14.78 -18.52 -29.25
C CYS A 20 15.25 -19.23 -27.99
N SER A 21 16.58 -19.34 -27.77
CA SER A 21 17.13 -19.85 -26.53
C SER A 21 18.19 -18.91 -25.95
N GLU A 22 17.93 -17.62 -25.92
CA GLU A 22 18.40 -16.85 -24.79
C GLU A 22 17.49 -17.24 -23.62
N THR A 23 17.88 -18.32 -22.96
CA THR A 23 17.44 -18.55 -21.58
C THR A 23 17.95 -17.34 -20.80
N THR A 24 17.16 -16.29 -20.69
CA THR A 24 17.30 -15.36 -19.61
C THR A 24 17.17 -16.25 -18.38
N THR A 25 18.30 -16.70 -17.82
CA THR A 25 18.34 -17.15 -16.45
C THR A 25 17.85 -15.95 -15.67
N LEU A 26 16.55 -15.92 -15.36
CA LEU A 26 16.07 -15.21 -14.19
C LEU A 26 16.96 -15.75 -13.08
N GLU A 27 17.97 -14.97 -12.70
CA GLU A 27 18.67 -15.18 -11.46
C GLU A 27 17.55 -15.29 -10.43
N SER A 28 17.27 -16.52 -10.02
CA SER A 28 16.33 -16.78 -8.94
C SER A 28 16.92 -16.00 -7.78
N THR A 29 16.36 -14.83 -7.50
CA THR A 29 16.70 -14.09 -6.29
C THR A 29 16.53 -15.11 -5.18
N LYS A 30 17.65 -15.44 -4.54
CA LYS A 30 17.69 -16.39 -3.43
C LYS A 30 16.53 -16.00 -2.50
N PRO A 31 15.62 -16.92 -2.12
CA PRO A 31 14.54 -16.57 -1.21
C PRO A 31 15.15 -15.85 0.00
N GLN A 32 14.58 -14.71 0.37
CA GLN A 32 14.99 -14.03 1.60
C GLN A 32 14.90 -15.03 2.76
N THR A 33 15.90 -15.03 3.61
CA THR A 33 15.88 -15.83 4.84
C THR A 33 14.91 -15.20 5.84
N PRO A 34 14.36 -15.96 6.81
CA PRO A 34 13.54 -15.38 7.86
C PRO A 34 14.24 -14.23 8.60
N GLU A 35 15.57 -14.31 8.80
CA GLU A 35 16.35 -13.27 9.45
C GLU A 35 16.37 -11.98 8.63
N ASP A 36 16.51 -12.06 7.31
CA ASP A 36 16.45 -10.89 6.42
C ASP A 36 15.06 -10.22 6.47
N LEU A 37 13.99 -11.01 6.55
CA LEU A 37 12.63 -10.51 6.66
C LEU A 37 12.41 -9.81 8.01
N ILE A 38 12.89 -10.37 9.10
CA ILE A 38 12.83 -9.77 10.45
C ILE A 38 13.60 -8.45 10.46
N ALA A 39 14.82 -8.44 9.90
CA ALA A 39 15.63 -7.22 9.82
C ALA A 39 14.92 -6.12 8.99
N HIS A 40 14.23 -6.49 7.90
CA HIS A 40 13.46 -5.55 7.12
C HIS A 40 12.25 -4.99 7.89
N SER A 41 11.66 -5.77 8.82
CA SER A 41 10.57 -5.28 9.67
C SER A 41 10.99 -4.11 10.57
N ASP A 42 12.29 -3.99 10.88
CA ASP A 42 12.83 -2.87 11.65
C ASP A 42 12.72 -1.52 10.92
N GLU A 43 12.58 -1.51 9.59
CA GLU A 43 12.38 -0.31 8.78
C GLU A 43 10.96 0.28 8.95
N PHE A 44 10.00 -0.54 9.42
CA PHE A 44 8.60 -0.13 9.65
C PHE A 44 8.29 0.13 11.12
N LYS A 45 9.27 0.60 11.89
CA LYS A 45 9.05 0.98 13.29
C LYS A 45 8.05 2.13 13.39
N ARG A 46 7.19 2.03 14.41
CA ARG A 46 6.24 3.10 14.73
C ARG A 46 6.98 4.36 15.15
N GLU A 47 6.82 5.42 14.42
CA GLU A 47 7.45 6.70 14.68
C GLU A 47 6.52 7.86 14.28
N LEU A 48 6.53 8.92 15.08
CA LEU A 48 5.91 10.19 14.75
C LEU A 48 7.01 11.17 14.38
N ILE A 49 7.11 11.50 13.09
CA ILE A 49 8.16 12.34 12.53
C ILE A 49 7.65 13.76 12.33
N THR A 50 8.30 14.74 12.93
CA THR A 50 8.11 16.16 12.59
C THR A 50 8.99 16.48 11.41
N VAL A 51 8.39 16.66 10.23
CA VAL A 51 9.10 16.92 8.97
C VAL A 51 9.54 18.38 8.89
N THR A 52 8.67 19.27 9.35
CA THR A 52 8.92 20.71 9.50
C THR A 52 7.91 21.28 10.50
N ASP A 53 8.03 22.54 10.86
CA ASP A 53 7.10 23.20 11.77
C ASP A 53 5.65 23.02 11.26
N GLY A 54 4.80 22.47 12.10
CA GLY A 54 3.38 22.24 11.82
C GLY A 54 3.09 21.08 10.85
N VAL A 55 4.06 20.22 10.49
CA VAL A 55 3.84 19.04 9.63
C VAL A 55 4.40 17.80 10.29
N HIS A 56 3.53 16.84 10.59
CA HIS A 56 3.86 15.61 11.30
C HIS A 56 3.37 14.39 10.54
N VAL A 57 4.16 13.33 10.50
CA VAL A 57 3.87 12.09 9.79
C VAL A 57 3.89 10.92 10.76
N ALA A 58 2.81 10.17 10.83
CA ALA A 58 2.74 8.89 11.53
C ALA A 58 3.21 7.78 10.61
N VAL A 59 4.34 7.16 10.92
CA VAL A 59 4.98 6.10 10.14
C VAL A 59 4.89 4.78 10.91
N GLY A 60 4.64 3.66 10.21
CA GLY A 60 4.67 2.31 10.81
C GLY A 60 3.47 1.94 11.68
N TYR A 61 2.44 2.77 11.74
CA TYR A 61 1.20 2.49 12.47
C TYR A 61 0.20 1.68 11.65
N ALA A 62 0.23 1.88 10.34
CA ALA A 62 -0.64 1.25 9.35
C ALA A 62 0.17 0.96 8.08
N LEU A 63 -0.47 0.37 7.07
CA LEU A 63 0.15 0.17 5.76
C LEU A 63 0.50 1.53 5.13
N ALA A 64 -0.44 2.47 5.15
CA ALA A 64 -0.23 3.84 4.69
C ALA A 64 0.16 4.75 5.85
N ASN A 65 0.97 5.76 5.57
CA ASN A 65 1.25 6.85 6.49
C ASN A 65 0.07 7.82 6.53
N SER A 66 -0.11 8.50 7.68
CA SER A 66 -1.04 9.61 7.82
C SER A 66 -0.28 10.86 8.20
N ILE A 67 -0.72 12.02 7.70
CA ILE A 67 -0.03 13.29 7.90
C ILE A 67 -0.97 14.30 8.56
N LEU A 68 -0.49 14.92 9.63
CA LEU A 68 -1.11 16.08 10.23
C LEU A 68 -0.44 17.36 9.70
N ILE A 69 -1.24 18.30 9.24
CA ILE A 69 -0.83 19.69 9.01
C ILE A 69 -1.58 20.57 10.01
N GLU A 70 -0.82 21.20 10.91
CA GLU A 70 -1.37 22.10 11.92
C GLU A 70 -1.81 23.43 11.30
N GLY A 71 -3.00 23.87 11.64
CA GLY A 71 -3.45 25.22 11.37
C GLY A 71 -3.67 26.01 12.66
N GLU A 72 -3.86 27.30 12.56
CA GLU A 72 -4.08 28.17 13.73
C GLU A 72 -5.36 27.82 14.51
N LYS A 73 -6.39 27.34 13.84
CA LYS A 73 -7.71 27.04 14.40
C LYS A 73 -8.24 25.67 14.06
N THR A 74 -7.78 25.10 12.97
CA THR A 74 -8.24 23.82 12.42
C THR A 74 -7.07 23.06 11.83
N ASN A 75 -7.16 21.74 11.78
CA ASN A 75 -6.15 20.85 11.24
C ASN A 75 -6.57 20.27 9.87
N ILE A 76 -5.56 19.90 9.10
CA ILE A 76 -5.74 19.14 7.85
C ILE A 76 -5.11 17.75 8.07
N ILE A 77 -5.82 16.70 7.65
CA ILE A 77 -5.31 15.32 7.63
C ILE A 77 -5.12 14.87 6.19
N ILE A 78 -3.97 14.30 5.89
CA ILE A 78 -3.73 13.66 4.59
C ILE A 78 -3.62 12.16 4.82
N ASP A 79 -4.51 11.39 4.20
CA ASP A 79 -4.74 9.96 4.36
C ASP A 79 -5.08 9.55 5.81
N THR A 80 -5.95 8.57 5.94
CA THR A 80 -6.62 8.29 7.22
C THR A 80 -6.41 6.86 7.70
N THR A 81 -5.44 6.12 7.17
CA THR A 81 -5.19 4.70 7.44
C THR A 81 -6.28 3.75 6.92
N GLY A 82 -6.12 2.46 7.13
CA GLY A 82 -6.98 1.40 6.58
C GLY A 82 -8.02 0.84 7.55
N SER A 83 -8.02 1.28 8.81
CA SER A 83 -8.99 0.81 9.80
C SER A 83 -9.28 1.87 10.85
N GLU A 84 -10.41 1.72 11.55
CA GLU A 84 -10.75 2.58 12.68
C GLU A 84 -9.76 2.41 13.85
N GLU A 85 -9.23 1.20 14.06
CA GLU A 85 -8.29 0.91 15.14
C GLU A 85 -6.99 1.72 14.97
N THR A 86 -6.37 1.62 13.80
CA THR A 86 -5.12 2.36 13.51
C THR A 86 -5.35 3.86 13.37
N ALA A 87 -6.49 4.27 12.80
CA ALA A 87 -6.87 5.67 12.73
C ALA A 87 -6.99 6.30 14.11
N LYS A 88 -7.56 5.56 15.09
CA LYS A 88 -7.67 6.03 16.46
C LYS A 88 -6.30 6.21 17.11
N GLU A 89 -5.41 5.25 16.98
CA GLU A 89 -4.05 5.36 17.51
C GLU A 89 -3.33 6.60 16.94
N VAL A 90 -3.43 6.80 15.62
CA VAL A 90 -2.80 7.95 14.95
C VAL A 90 -3.45 9.27 15.37
N LYS A 91 -4.78 9.31 15.44
CA LYS A 91 -5.50 10.51 15.88
C LYS A 91 -5.15 10.91 17.32
N ASP A 92 -5.08 9.94 18.23
CA ASP A 92 -4.72 10.20 19.64
C ASP A 92 -3.30 10.83 19.74
N MET A 93 -2.36 10.43 18.87
CA MET A 93 -1.04 11.06 18.79
C MET A 93 -1.07 12.46 18.19
N PHE A 94 -1.83 12.68 17.14
CA PHE A 94 -1.97 14.00 16.52
C PHE A 94 -2.65 14.98 17.45
N ASP A 95 -3.69 14.54 18.17
CA ASP A 95 -4.39 15.35 19.16
C ASP A 95 -3.48 15.75 20.34
N ALA A 96 -2.47 14.93 20.66
CA ALA A 96 -1.47 15.27 21.67
C ALA A 96 -0.50 16.38 21.20
N ILE A 97 -0.35 16.59 19.89
CA ILE A 97 0.40 17.70 19.32
C ILE A 97 -0.50 18.93 19.20
N ASN A 98 -1.62 18.78 18.52
CA ASN A 98 -2.57 19.87 18.25
C ASN A 98 -4.00 19.32 18.22
N SER A 99 -4.80 19.66 19.23
CA SER A 99 -6.18 19.20 19.39
C SER A 99 -7.22 20.06 18.67
N ASN A 100 -6.80 20.89 17.72
CA ASN A 100 -7.74 21.64 16.89
C ASN A 100 -8.63 20.67 16.09
N PRO A 101 -9.89 21.03 15.82
CA PRO A 101 -10.77 20.20 15.01
C PRO A 101 -10.22 20.01 13.60
N VAL A 102 -10.45 18.83 13.04
CA VAL A 102 -10.12 18.55 11.63
C VAL A 102 -11.16 19.23 10.75
N GLU A 103 -10.74 20.16 9.91
CA GLU A 103 -11.60 20.85 8.93
C GLU A 103 -11.49 20.25 7.54
N THR A 104 -10.36 19.61 7.25
CA THR A 104 -10.08 19.07 5.91
C THR A 104 -9.42 17.71 6.00
N ILE A 105 -9.91 16.77 5.18
CA ILE A 105 -9.26 15.49 4.89
C ILE A 105 -8.92 15.44 3.42
N ILE A 106 -7.69 15.06 3.08
CA ILE A 106 -7.23 14.91 1.71
C ILE A 106 -6.85 13.45 1.48
N TYR A 107 -7.44 12.79 0.49
CA TYR A 107 -7.01 11.46 0.05
C TYR A 107 -6.03 11.59 -1.11
N THR A 108 -4.83 11.02 -0.94
CA THR A 108 -3.83 10.96 -2.02
C THR A 108 -4.35 10.10 -3.17
N HIS A 109 -5.05 9.01 -2.85
CA HIS A 109 -5.71 8.13 -3.82
C HIS A 109 -6.80 7.26 -3.17
N ASN A 110 -7.40 6.38 -3.95
CA ASN A 110 -8.62 5.64 -3.60
C ASN A 110 -8.40 4.29 -2.89
N HIS A 111 -7.19 3.92 -2.49
CA HIS A 111 -7.00 2.66 -1.79
C HIS A 111 -7.54 2.72 -0.36
N ALA A 112 -7.96 1.57 0.14
CA ALA A 112 -8.61 1.43 1.44
C ALA A 112 -7.72 1.87 2.61
N ASP A 113 -6.45 1.55 2.54
CA ASP A 113 -5.42 1.90 3.52
C ASP A 113 -5.16 3.41 3.64
N HIS A 114 -5.73 4.23 2.76
CA HIS A 114 -5.67 5.68 2.80
C HIS A 114 -7.00 6.34 3.21
N THR A 115 -8.11 5.59 3.20
CA THR A 115 -9.45 6.20 3.26
C THR A 115 -10.37 5.66 4.35
N TYR A 116 -10.13 4.45 4.87
CA TYR A 116 -11.11 3.78 5.74
C TYR A 116 -11.18 4.33 7.17
N GLY A 117 -10.15 4.99 7.65
CA GLY A 117 -10.14 5.61 8.98
C GLY A 117 -10.78 7.00 9.06
N ALA A 118 -11.37 7.52 7.97
CA ALA A 118 -11.87 8.89 7.91
C ALA A 118 -12.93 9.23 8.94
N THR A 119 -13.80 8.28 9.30
CA THR A 119 -14.84 8.47 10.32
C THR A 119 -14.26 8.86 11.68
N VAL A 120 -13.10 8.29 12.03
CA VAL A 120 -12.39 8.58 13.28
C VAL A 120 -11.85 10.00 13.27
N PHE A 121 -11.21 10.42 12.18
CA PHE A 121 -10.69 11.78 12.06
C PHE A 121 -11.80 12.85 11.96
N ALA A 122 -12.98 12.47 11.49
CA ALA A 122 -14.14 13.35 11.42
C ALA A 122 -14.93 13.44 12.74
N GLU A 123 -14.58 12.67 13.76
CA GLU A 123 -15.29 12.66 15.04
C GLU A 123 -15.24 14.04 15.70
N GLY A 124 -16.41 14.57 16.03
CA GLY A 124 -16.56 15.91 16.63
C GLY A 124 -16.43 17.08 15.65
N SER A 125 -16.26 16.81 14.35
CA SER A 125 -16.19 17.80 13.28
C SER A 125 -16.98 17.31 12.05
N ASN A 126 -17.00 18.12 11.00
CA ASN A 126 -17.58 17.72 9.70
C ASN A 126 -16.62 18.20 8.60
N PRO A 127 -15.48 17.53 8.43
CA PRO A 127 -14.44 17.99 7.51
C PRO A 127 -14.87 17.93 6.06
N ASP A 128 -14.40 18.88 5.26
CA ASP A 128 -14.44 18.79 3.82
C ASP A 128 -13.44 17.71 3.35
N ILE A 129 -13.89 16.83 2.46
CA ILE A 129 -13.05 15.76 1.90
C ILE A 129 -12.62 16.12 0.48
N TYR A 130 -11.32 16.23 0.27
CA TYR A 130 -10.72 16.45 -1.05
C TYR A 130 -10.13 15.16 -1.57
N ALA A 131 -10.57 14.77 -2.77
CA ALA A 131 -10.10 13.56 -3.44
C ALA A 131 -10.19 13.71 -4.95
N HIS A 132 -9.51 12.84 -5.70
CA HIS A 132 -9.70 12.78 -7.13
C HIS A 132 -11.16 12.40 -7.48
N SER A 133 -11.71 12.98 -8.54
CA SER A 133 -13.13 12.81 -8.94
C SER A 133 -13.57 11.35 -9.18
N THR A 134 -12.63 10.44 -9.41
CA THR A 134 -12.90 9.00 -9.59
C THR A 134 -12.85 8.19 -8.29
N THR A 135 -12.45 8.78 -7.19
CA THR A 135 -12.22 8.06 -5.91
C THR A 135 -13.48 7.33 -5.44
N GLU A 136 -14.62 7.99 -5.43
CA GLU A 136 -15.90 7.38 -5.04
C GLU A 136 -16.26 6.15 -5.89
N ILE A 137 -16.06 6.24 -7.21
CA ILE A 137 -16.35 5.15 -8.15
C ILE A 137 -15.47 3.93 -7.84
N TYR A 138 -14.18 4.14 -7.61
CA TYR A 138 -13.26 3.03 -7.32
C TYR A 138 -13.49 2.44 -5.94
N LEU A 139 -13.74 3.24 -4.91
CA LEU A 139 -14.10 2.77 -3.58
C LEU A 139 -15.37 1.90 -3.64
N SER A 140 -16.42 2.37 -4.29
CA SER A 140 -17.67 1.63 -4.45
C SER A 140 -17.47 0.30 -5.18
N ARG A 141 -16.62 0.26 -6.21
CA ARG A 141 -16.30 -0.99 -6.92
C ARG A 141 -15.53 -1.98 -6.04
N VAL A 142 -14.54 -1.49 -5.31
CA VAL A 142 -13.71 -2.33 -4.43
C VAL A 142 -14.56 -2.91 -3.30
N ILE A 143 -15.32 -2.08 -2.61
CA ILE A 143 -16.15 -2.49 -1.47
C ILE A 143 -17.33 -3.37 -1.94
N GLY A 144 -18.04 -2.93 -2.99
CA GLY A 144 -19.27 -3.58 -3.42
C GLY A 144 -19.05 -4.86 -4.23
N ILE A 145 -18.17 -4.83 -5.22
CA ILE A 145 -18.06 -5.90 -6.22
C ILE A 145 -16.81 -6.75 -6.03
N LEU A 146 -15.67 -6.12 -5.82
CA LEU A 146 -14.38 -6.79 -5.84
C LEU A 146 -13.91 -7.31 -4.48
N ARG A 147 -14.50 -6.85 -3.38
CA ARG A 147 -14.09 -7.19 -2.01
C ARG A 147 -13.87 -8.70 -1.78
N PRO A 148 -14.77 -9.61 -2.16
CA PRO A 148 -14.56 -11.03 -1.91
C PRO A 148 -13.33 -11.58 -2.63
N ILE A 149 -13.07 -11.11 -3.86
CA ILE A 149 -11.93 -11.54 -4.68
C ILE A 149 -10.63 -10.97 -4.11
N ILE A 150 -10.64 -9.67 -3.77
CA ILE A 150 -9.47 -8.98 -3.20
C ILE A 150 -9.10 -9.61 -1.86
N SER A 151 -10.06 -9.79 -0.94
CA SER A 151 -9.82 -10.40 0.37
C SER A 151 -9.25 -11.82 0.25
N SER A 152 -9.82 -12.65 -0.65
CA SER A 152 -9.30 -14.00 -0.88
C SER A 152 -7.86 -14.02 -1.40
N ARG A 153 -7.49 -13.06 -2.25
CA ARG A 153 -6.12 -12.92 -2.75
C ARG A 153 -5.19 -12.39 -1.67
N SER A 154 -5.60 -11.35 -0.95
CA SER A 154 -4.82 -10.72 0.12
C SER A 154 -4.46 -11.71 1.22
N ASN A 155 -5.40 -12.54 1.64
CA ASN A 155 -5.14 -13.59 2.64
C ASN A 155 -3.99 -14.54 2.25
N ARG A 156 -3.82 -14.80 0.94
CA ARG A 156 -2.76 -15.67 0.45
C ARG A 156 -1.46 -14.94 0.19
N MET A 157 -1.53 -13.67 -0.23
CA MET A 157 -0.36 -12.90 -0.67
C MET A 157 0.39 -12.25 0.48
N PHE A 158 -0.33 -11.84 1.53
CA PHE A 158 0.20 -10.99 2.59
C PHE A 158 0.18 -11.66 3.96
N GLY A 159 -0.05 -12.96 4.02
CA GLY A 159 -0.01 -13.71 5.27
C GLY A 159 -1.16 -13.43 6.26
N ASN A 160 -2.25 -12.78 5.81
CA ASN A 160 -3.38 -12.42 6.69
C ASN A 160 -4.08 -13.63 7.33
N ALA A 161 -3.84 -14.84 6.83
CA ALA A 161 -4.34 -16.09 7.42
C ALA A 161 -3.39 -16.66 8.49
N LEU A 162 -2.23 -16.06 8.70
CA LEU A 162 -1.30 -16.47 9.74
C LEU A 162 -1.76 -15.96 11.12
N PRO A 163 -1.37 -16.62 12.21
CA PRO A 163 -1.46 -16.06 13.55
C PRO A 163 -0.75 -14.68 13.62
N LYS A 164 -1.31 -13.73 14.36
CA LYS A 164 -0.79 -12.35 14.44
C LYS A 164 0.70 -12.29 14.79
N GLU A 165 1.15 -13.18 15.66
CA GLU A 165 2.55 -13.30 16.10
C GLU A 165 3.51 -13.86 15.04
N GLN A 166 2.99 -14.33 13.91
CA GLN A 166 3.76 -14.82 12.77
C GLN A 166 3.68 -13.89 11.56
N VAL A 167 2.91 -12.81 11.67
CA VAL A 167 2.82 -11.81 10.61
C VAL A 167 4.04 -10.92 10.71
N GLU A 168 4.85 -10.97 9.68
CA GLU A 168 5.95 -10.02 9.46
C GLU A 168 5.46 -8.88 8.55
N ASN A 169 6.38 -8.03 8.09
CA ASN A 169 6.02 -6.99 7.14
C ASN A 169 5.53 -7.56 5.79
N ASN A 170 4.83 -6.75 5.03
CA ASN A 170 4.35 -7.11 3.69
C ASN A 170 5.19 -6.49 2.55
N GLY A 171 6.39 -5.99 2.85
CA GLY A 171 7.35 -5.42 1.91
C GLY A 171 7.21 -3.92 1.66
N ILE A 172 6.06 -3.33 1.98
CA ILE A 172 5.78 -1.89 1.81
C ILE A 172 5.25 -1.24 3.09
N GLY A 173 5.03 -2.02 4.13
CA GLY A 173 4.52 -1.55 5.41
C GLY A 173 4.50 -2.68 6.44
N PRO A 174 4.14 -2.37 7.70
CA PRO A 174 4.24 -3.33 8.80
C PRO A 174 3.25 -4.49 8.68
N PHE A 175 2.05 -4.24 8.18
CA PHE A 175 0.99 -5.24 7.98
C PHE A 175 -0.07 -4.72 7.02
N LEU A 176 -0.90 -5.61 6.48
CA LEU A 176 -2.08 -5.23 5.71
C LEU A 176 -3.31 -5.23 6.60
N GLU A 177 -3.96 -4.09 6.72
CA GLU A 177 -5.20 -3.95 7.46
C GLU A 177 -6.35 -4.67 6.74
N ILE A 178 -7.20 -5.32 7.53
CA ILE A 178 -8.44 -5.94 7.04
C ILE A 178 -9.56 -5.02 7.51
N GLY A 179 -9.91 -4.02 6.70
CA GLY A 179 -10.98 -3.07 6.96
C GLY A 179 -12.38 -3.68 6.82
#